data_7ab08d9d36bc3076be42ab598142850e
#
_entry.id   7ab08d9d36bc3076be42ab598142850e
#
_cell.length_a   1.000
_cell.length_b   1.000
_cell.length_c   1.000
_cell.angle_alpha   90.00
_cell.angle_beta   90.00
_cell.angle_gamma   90.00
#
_symmetry.space_group_name_H-M   'P 1'
#
loop_
_entity.id
_entity.type
_entity.pdbx_description
1 polymer ?
#
loop_
_entity_poly.entity_id
_entity_poly.type
_entity_poly.pdbx_seq_one_letter_code
_entity_poly.pdbx_strand_id
1 'polypeptide(L)'
;MRRRSRLGLAAGIALVFASARAEANPLDTFGFGSRGTAMGDAQAADASDFSANYYNPAGLVHAQRFEIAVGYFRAEHQLETNGRNNGVDPVAGLVGGLVLPGRVFGVPIAFGLGLHLPDDRLSRVRDLPQTQPRWELYDNRNQRLYLAANLAIAPWPWLEIGGGLSFMASTTGSLDITGEANLFNASQSQLRHQVDADLTAVRYPQLGARVWLGKRAALALVYRGQFALDLNLSARLYGDISHLTTAYYALKTASVDAFLPQQVVLGGSFLPIDRLKVDIDFTWVNWSAYVTPVANLDVTLAIPPPVGGWPAGISPPSVPAPAQVVPLKMSDRIVPHVGVEWLAYERGKFKGFVRAGYEYQKSPVAPQTGPTNYVDRDRHTAALGFGLRIDKPVAILSGDVRFDVHAQLSVLPDALTAKVDPADPVGDYVAGGLIWNLGATMLVGF
;
A
#
# COMPACT_ATOMS: atom_id res chain seq x y z
N MET A 1 -51.48 31.18 21.20
CA MET A 1 -50.40 30.58 22.01
C MET A 1 -50.31 29.10 21.70
N ARG A 2 -49.30 28.68 20.94
CA ARG A 2 -48.78 27.30 20.89
C ARG A 2 -47.35 27.36 20.40
N ARG A 3 -46.39 27.28 21.30
CA ARG A 3 -44.97 27.08 21.06
C ARG A 3 -44.78 25.64 20.53
N ARG A 4 -44.25 25.48 19.33
CA ARG A 4 -43.71 24.21 18.85
C ARG A 4 -42.21 24.15 19.17
N SER A 5 -41.86 23.27 20.09
CA SER A 5 -40.52 22.87 20.45
C SER A 5 -39.87 22.16 19.23
N ARG A 6 -38.75 22.69 18.77
CA ARG A 6 -37.89 21.98 17.83
C ARG A 6 -36.97 21.06 18.65
N LEU A 7 -37.29 19.78 18.69
CA LEU A 7 -36.37 18.77 19.16
C LEU A 7 -35.27 18.64 18.08
N GLY A 8 -34.03 18.97 18.49
CA GLY A 8 -32.84 18.69 17.70
C GLY A 8 -32.54 17.20 17.76
N LEU A 9 -32.52 16.55 16.61
CA LEU A 9 -32.06 15.19 16.44
C LEU A 9 -30.52 15.24 16.31
N ALA A 10 -29.83 15.19 17.45
CA ALA A 10 -28.40 14.92 17.47
C ALA A 10 -28.17 13.41 17.27
N ALA A 11 -28.07 12.96 16.05
CA ALA A 11 -27.61 11.62 15.75
C ALA A 11 -26.10 11.55 16.06
N GLY A 12 -25.75 11.05 17.22
CA GLY A 12 -24.38 10.68 17.60
C GLY A 12 -23.94 9.50 16.74
N ILE A 13 -23.09 9.75 15.76
CA ILE A 13 -22.34 8.70 15.07
C ILE A 13 -21.27 8.23 16.07
N ALA A 14 -21.57 7.17 16.79
CA ALA A 14 -20.57 6.42 17.54
C ALA A 14 -19.69 5.69 16.54
N LEU A 15 -18.54 6.28 16.20
CA LEU A 15 -17.45 5.59 15.50
C LEU A 15 -16.90 4.53 16.46
N VAL A 16 -17.30 3.29 16.24
CA VAL A 16 -16.66 2.12 16.85
C VAL A 16 -15.30 1.96 16.16
N PHE A 17 -14.25 2.45 16.78
CA PHE A 17 -12.89 2.15 16.41
C PHE A 17 -12.58 0.70 16.76
N ALA A 18 -12.87 -0.22 15.84
CA ALA A 18 -12.26 -1.55 15.89
C ALA A 18 -10.77 -1.37 15.62
N SER A 19 -9.92 -1.71 16.59
CA SER A 19 -8.47 -1.70 16.47
C SER A 19 -8.04 -2.80 15.49
N ALA A 20 -7.94 -2.46 14.21
CA ALA A 20 -7.37 -3.30 13.18
C ALA A 20 -5.91 -2.88 12.92
N ARG A 21 -5.08 -3.80 12.45
CA ARG A 21 -3.62 -3.69 12.31
C ARG A 21 -3.22 -3.40 10.86
N ALA A 22 -2.13 -2.78 10.58
CA ALA A 22 -1.90 -1.93 9.40
C ALA A 22 -0.68 -2.23 8.47
N GLU A 23 -0.64 -1.77 7.19
CA GLU A 23 0.46 -1.92 6.20
C GLU A 23 0.60 -0.81 5.14
N ALA A 24 1.72 -0.82 4.33
CA ALA A 24 1.98 0.16 3.28
C ALA A 24 1.31 -0.19 1.93
N ASN A 25 0.74 0.81 1.25
CA ASN A 25 0.11 0.74 -0.06
C ASN A 25 1.12 1.14 -1.16
N PRO A 26 1.19 0.47 -2.33
CA PRO A 26 2.02 0.91 -3.44
C PRO A 26 1.77 2.37 -3.83
N LEU A 27 0.55 2.83 -3.69
CA LEU A 27 0.15 4.21 -4.02
C LEU A 27 0.68 5.25 -3.03
N ASP A 28 1.01 4.86 -1.79
CA ASP A 28 1.68 5.72 -0.81
C ASP A 28 3.17 5.97 -1.15
N THR A 29 3.72 5.15 -2.05
CA THR A 29 5.12 5.22 -2.45
C THR A 29 5.31 5.81 -3.83
N PHE A 30 4.40 5.52 -4.75
CA PHE A 30 4.56 5.83 -6.18
C PHE A 30 3.44 6.73 -6.74
N GLY A 31 2.48 7.11 -5.89
CA GLY A 31 1.35 7.97 -6.26
C GLY A 31 0.25 7.24 -7.05
N PHE A 32 -0.85 7.97 -7.33
CA PHE A 32 -2.00 7.47 -8.06
C PHE A 32 -2.37 8.40 -9.21
N GLY A 33 -1.87 8.07 -10.41
CA GLY A 33 -2.02 8.87 -11.62
C GLY A 33 -0.93 9.94 -11.77
N SER A 34 -0.47 10.14 -12.99
CA SER A 34 0.75 10.92 -13.31
C SER A 34 0.66 12.37 -12.86
N ARG A 35 -0.54 12.99 -12.86
CA ARG A 35 -0.72 14.36 -12.38
C ARG A 35 -0.39 14.47 -10.89
N GLY A 36 -0.96 13.60 -10.06
CA GLY A 36 -0.74 13.60 -8.61
C GLY A 36 0.71 13.31 -8.25
N THR A 37 1.30 12.28 -8.86
CA THR A 37 2.71 11.92 -8.66
C THR A 37 3.65 13.06 -9.02
N ALA A 38 3.39 13.76 -10.14
CA ALA A 38 4.18 14.93 -10.55
C ALA A 38 4.10 16.11 -9.57
N MET A 39 3.03 16.17 -8.77
CA MET A 39 2.81 17.18 -7.73
C MET A 39 3.35 16.73 -6.35
N GLY A 40 4.18 15.67 -6.30
CA GLY A 40 4.70 15.12 -5.04
C GLY A 40 3.60 14.58 -4.13
N ASP A 41 2.50 14.11 -4.72
CA ASP A 41 1.31 13.58 -4.04
C ASP A 41 0.54 14.58 -3.16
N ALA A 42 0.83 15.89 -3.29
CA ALA A 42 0.09 16.98 -2.65
C ALA A 42 -1.25 17.19 -3.37
N GLN A 43 -2.25 16.37 -3.09
CA GLN A 43 -3.50 16.34 -3.86
C GLN A 43 -4.76 16.30 -2.99
N ALA A 44 -4.66 16.34 -1.67
CA ALA A 44 -5.81 16.20 -0.79
C ALA A 44 -6.86 17.30 -1.03
N ALA A 45 -6.44 18.53 -1.33
CA ALA A 45 -7.32 19.66 -1.59
C ALA A 45 -7.59 19.91 -3.10
N ASP A 46 -6.87 19.23 -4.03
CA ASP A 46 -6.93 19.53 -5.46
C ASP A 46 -7.40 18.37 -6.35
N ALA A 47 -7.30 17.13 -5.91
CA ALA A 47 -7.77 15.98 -6.70
C ALA A 47 -9.23 16.17 -7.13
N SER A 48 -9.50 16.02 -8.44
CA SER A 48 -10.80 16.32 -9.03
C SER A 48 -11.16 15.41 -10.21
N ASP A 49 -10.39 14.37 -10.45
CA ASP A 49 -10.56 13.35 -11.47
C ASP A 49 -10.56 11.95 -10.83
N PHE A 50 -10.30 10.89 -11.59
CA PHE A 50 -10.26 9.51 -11.09
C PHE A 50 -9.29 9.33 -9.90
N SER A 51 -8.23 10.15 -9.83
CA SER A 51 -7.23 10.07 -8.75
C SER A 51 -7.79 10.50 -7.39
N ALA A 52 -8.91 11.22 -7.37
CA ALA A 52 -9.64 11.53 -6.16
C ALA A 52 -10.12 10.26 -5.41
N ASN A 53 -10.28 9.13 -6.11
CA ASN A 53 -10.57 7.85 -5.46
C ASN A 53 -9.50 7.41 -4.45
N TYR A 54 -8.29 7.92 -4.56
CA TYR A 54 -7.21 7.68 -3.62
C TYR A 54 -6.90 8.91 -2.78
N TYR A 55 -6.68 10.08 -3.40
CA TYR A 55 -6.22 11.26 -2.66
C TYR A 55 -7.29 11.88 -1.77
N ASN A 56 -8.50 12.11 -2.29
CA ASN A 56 -9.65 12.64 -1.53
C ASN A 56 -10.97 12.38 -2.24
N PRO A 57 -11.79 11.43 -1.76
CA PRO A 57 -13.06 11.11 -2.43
C PRO A 57 -14.02 12.29 -2.61
N ALA A 58 -13.94 13.31 -1.73
CA ALA A 58 -14.77 14.51 -1.87
C ALA A 58 -14.60 15.20 -3.23
N GLY A 59 -13.38 15.12 -3.82
CA GLY A 59 -13.07 15.74 -5.08
C GLY A 59 -13.79 15.18 -6.30
N LEU A 60 -14.36 13.99 -6.22
CA LEU A 60 -15.09 13.34 -7.32
C LEU A 60 -16.26 14.19 -7.84
N VAL A 61 -16.90 15.01 -6.99
CA VAL A 61 -18.03 15.86 -7.41
C VAL A 61 -17.65 16.96 -8.41
N HIS A 62 -16.35 17.21 -8.62
CA HIS A 62 -15.87 18.17 -9.61
C HIS A 62 -15.93 17.67 -11.04
N ALA A 63 -16.02 16.37 -11.25
CA ALA A 63 -16.22 15.81 -12.58
C ALA A 63 -17.53 16.38 -13.16
N GLN A 64 -17.43 17.04 -14.30
CA GLN A 64 -18.58 17.61 -14.99
C GLN A 64 -19.26 16.62 -15.93
N ARG A 65 -18.60 15.50 -16.22
CA ARG A 65 -18.96 14.49 -17.20
C ARG A 65 -18.46 13.14 -16.76
N PHE A 66 -18.93 12.11 -17.43
CA PHE A 66 -18.34 10.79 -17.29
C PHE A 66 -16.89 10.83 -17.75
N GLU A 67 -15.99 10.38 -16.90
CA GLU A 67 -14.56 10.33 -17.15
C GLU A 67 -14.05 8.89 -17.00
N ILE A 68 -13.17 8.48 -17.92
CA ILE A 68 -12.40 7.24 -17.82
C ILE A 68 -10.93 7.61 -17.93
N ALA A 69 -10.12 7.02 -17.06
CA ALA A 69 -8.69 7.17 -17.10
C ALA A 69 -7.98 5.81 -17.11
N VAL A 70 -6.89 5.75 -17.88
CA VAL A 70 -5.96 4.63 -17.89
C VAL A 70 -4.54 5.17 -17.94
N GLY A 71 -3.66 4.56 -17.19
CA GLY A 71 -2.25 4.90 -17.15
C GLY A 71 -1.40 3.69 -16.79
N TYR A 72 -0.12 3.89 -16.85
CA TYR A 72 0.87 2.90 -16.49
C TYR A 72 2.05 3.58 -15.82
N PHE A 73 2.63 2.93 -14.82
CA PHE A 73 3.88 3.36 -14.22
C PHE A 73 4.83 2.18 -14.01
N ARG A 74 6.13 2.51 -13.91
CA ARG A 74 7.17 1.57 -13.54
C ARG A 74 8.16 2.26 -12.60
N ALA A 75 8.40 1.62 -11.46
CA ALA A 75 9.37 2.03 -10.46
C ALA A 75 10.46 0.97 -10.30
N GLU A 76 11.72 1.40 -10.23
CA GLU A 76 12.89 0.56 -10.05
C GLU A 76 13.60 0.92 -8.76
N HIS A 77 14.05 -0.10 -8.04
CA HIS A 77 14.75 0.04 -6.77
C HIS A 77 16.24 -0.27 -6.94
N GLN A 78 17.08 0.68 -6.56
CA GLN A 78 18.53 0.52 -6.44
C GLN A 78 18.88 0.70 -4.96
N LEU A 79 18.40 -0.25 -4.13
CA LEU A 79 18.56 -0.23 -2.68
C LEU A 79 19.71 -1.15 -2.28
N GLU A 80 20.65 -0.62 -1.52
CA GLU A 80 21.93 -1.26 -1.25
C GLU A 80 22.19 -1.43 0.25
N THR A 81 22.96 -2.45 0.56
CA THR A 81 23.57 -2.67 1.87
C THR A 81 25.06 -2.99 1.66
N ASN A 82 25.94 -2.21 2.28
CA ASN A 82 27.40 -2.30 2.09
C ASN A 82 27.83 -2.28 0.61
N GLY A 83 27.20 -1.40 -0.20
CA GLY A 83 27.48 -1.24 -1.63
C GLY A 83 27.02 -2.42 -2.51
N ARG A 84 26.21 -3.32 -1.97
CA ARG A 84 25.60 -4.43 -2.72
C ARG A 84 24.11 -4.20 -2.86
N ASN A 85 23.61 -4.26 -4.10
CA ASN A 85 22.18 -4.17 -4.37
C ASN A 85 21.46 -5.37 -3.74
N ASN A 86 20.41 -5.11 -3.00
CA ASN A 86 19.62 -6.12 -2.29
C ASN A 86 18.61 -6.84 -3.19
N GLY A 87 18.53 -6.50 -4.48
CA GLY A 87 17.65 -7.14 -5.46
C GLY A 87 16.16 -6.96 -5.14
N VAL A 88 15.79 -5.78 -4.63
CA VAL A 88 14.38 -5.42 -4.46
C VAL A 88 13.71 -5.32 -5.82
N ASP A 89 12.65 -6.08 -6.03
CA ASP A 89 11.97 -6.17 -7.32
C ASP A 89 11.37 -4.82 -7.75
N PRO A 90 11.31 -4.54 -9.06
CA PRO A 90 10.60 -3.39 -9.58
C PRO A 90 9.09 -3.50 -9.30
N VAL A 91 8.43 -2.35 -9.27
CA VAL A 91 6.96 -2.25 -9.19
C VAL A 91 6.45 -1.61 -10.46
N ALA A 92 5.54 -2.30 -11.15
CA ALA A 92 4.94 -1.79 -12.36
C ALA A 92 3.48 -2.22 -12.45
N GLY A 93 2.67 -1.45 -13.16
CA GLY A 93 1.29 -1.83 -13.38
C GLY A 93 0.41 -0.74 -13.96
N LEU A 94 -0.79 -1.16 -14.31
CA LEU A 94 -1.84 -0.28 -14.78
C LEU A 94 -2.45 0.49 -13.60
N VAL A 95 -2.67 1.78 -13.79
CA VAL A 95 -3.46 2.63 -12.89
C VAL A 95 -4.59 3.25 -13.69
N GLY A 96 -5.73 3.44 -13.05
CA GLY A 96 -6.84 4.08 -13.75
C GLY A 96 -8.09 4.13 -12.91
N GLY A 97 -9.18 4.47 -13.55
CA GLY A 97 -10.46 4.55 -12.90
C GLY A 97 -11.51 5.26 -13.72
N LEU A 98 -12.66 5.47 -13.11
CA LEU A 98 -13.74 6.22 -13.70
C LEU A 98 -14.41 7.13 -12.68
N VAL A 99 -15.08 8.16 -13.18
CA VAL A 99 -15.92 9.05 -12.39
C VAL A 99 -17.25 9.23 -13.11
N LEU A 100 -18.33 8.98 -12.38
CA LEU A 100 -19.73 9.13 -12.84
C LEU A 100 -20.38 10.26 -12.04
N PRO A 101 -20.41 11.49 -12.55
CA PRO A 101 -21.14 12.57 -11.92
C PRO A 101 -22.64 12.48 -12.12
N GLY A 102 -23.40 13.02 -11.18
CA GLY A 102 -24.86 13.06 -11.23
C GLY A 102 -25.44 14.15 -10.34
N ARG A 103 -26.76 14.19 -10.25
CA ARG A 103 -27.48 15.06 -9.32
C ARG A 103 -28.66 14.32 -8.71
N VAL A 104 -28.84 14.45 -7.40
CA VAL A 104 -30.02 13.95 -6.67
C VAL A 104 -30.67 15.13 -5.96
N PHE A 105 -31.93 15.39 -6.27
CA PHE A 105 -32.67 16.55 -5.77
C PHE A 105 -31.94 17.90 -5.97
N GLY A 106 -31.22 18.03 -7.09
CA GLY A 106 -30.42 19.22 -7.41
C GLY A 106 -29.05 19.29 -6.77
N VAL A 107 -28.72 18.42 -5.81
CA VAL A 107 -27.43 18.34 -5.15
C VAL A 107 -26.46 17.54 -6.01
N PRO A 108 -25.25 18.06 -6.32
CA PRO A 108 -24.22 17.31 -7.02
C PRO A 108 -23.78 16.07 -6.23
N ILE A 109 -23.71 14.95 -6.91
CA ILE A 109 -23.15 13.70 -6.40
C ILE A 109 -22.20 13.12 -7.44
N ALA A 110 -21.28 12.26 -7.00
CA ALA A 110 -20.47 11.48 -7.93
C ALA A 110 -20.16 10.10 -7.34
N PHE A 111 -20.05 9.12 -8.24
CA PHE A 111 -19.50 7.81 -7.95
C PHE A 111 -18.17 7.66 -8.65
N GLY A 112 -17.17 7.10 -7.96
CA GLY A 112 -15.86 6.85 -8.50
C GLY A 112 -15.37 5.44 -8.25
N LEU A 113 -14.64 4.90 -9.23
CA LEU A 113 -13.84 3.69 -9.10
C LEU A 113 -12.38 4.00 -9.39
N GLY A 114 -11.49 3.49 -8.55
CA GLY A 114 -10.04 3.54 -8.74
C GLY A 114 -9.46 2.14 -8.79
N LEU A 115 -8.46 1.93 -9.64
CA LEU A 115 -7.81 0.64 -9.85
C LEU A 115 -6.30 0.82 -9.97
N HIS A 116 -5.54 -0.03 -9.28
CA HIS A 116 -4.15 -0.37 -9.62
C HIS A 116 -4.05 -1.88 -9.79
N LEU A 117 -3.58 -2.30 -10.97
CA LEU A 117 -3.35 -3.70 -11.32
C LEU A 117 -1.86 -3.89 -11.58
N PRO A 118 -1.12 -4.55 -10.68
CA PRO A 118 0.30 -4.83 -10.86
C PRO A 118 0.52 -5.86 -11.99
N ASP A 119 1.65 -5.74 -12.70
CA ASP A 119 1.97 -6.61 -13.85
C ASP A 119 2.28 -8.05 -13.43
N ASP A 120 3.06 -8.21 -12.36
CA ASP A 120 3.65 -9.53 -12.07
C ASP A 120 2.86 -10.32 -11.02
N ARG A 121 2.30 -9.66 -10.00
CA ARG A 121 1.71 -10.34 -8.85
C ARG A 121 0.54 -9.56 -8.25
N LEU A 122 -0.57 -10.24 -8.01
CA LEU A 122 -1.72 -9.65 -7.30
C LEU A 122 -1.47 -9.51 -5.80
N SER A 123 -0.60 -10.36 -5.27
CA SER A 123 -0.15 -10.36 -3.87
C SER A 123 1.19 -11.08 -3.78
N ARG A 124 2.05 -10.65 -2.88
CA ARG A 124 3.32 -11.32 -2.57
C ARG A 124 3.51 -11.42 -1.07
N VAL A 125 3.95 -12.58 -0.65
CA VAL A 125 4.41 -12.86 0.71
C VAL A 125 5.87 -13.31 0.65
N ARG A 126 6.74 -12.65 1.39
CA ARG A 126 8.11 -13.09 1.61
C ARG A 126 8.43 -12.96 3.10
N ASP A 127 8.57 -14.08 3.76
CA ASP A 127 9.07 -14.12 5.13
C ASP A 127 10.58 -14.41 5.13
N LEU A 128 11.35 -13.52 5.71
CA LEU A 128 12.80 -13.65 5.85
C LEU A 128 13.16 -13.58 7.33
N PRO A 129 14.25 -14.27 7.75
CA PRO A 129 14.73 -14.18 9.12
C PRO A 129 14.98 -12.74 9.55
N GLN A 130 14.60 -12.37 10.78
CA GLN A 130 14.82 -11.03 11.31
C GLN A 130 16.30 -10.62 11.36
N THR A 131 17.19 -11.61 11.38
CA THR A 131 18.64 -11.41 11.38
C THR A 131 19.21 -11.02 10.02
N GLN A 132 18.45 -11.18 8.94
CA GLN A 132 18.91 -10.81 7.59
C GLN A 132 18.57 -9.34 7.29
N PRO A 133 19.55 -8.49 6.88
CA PRO A 133 19.25 -7.14 6.42
C PRO A 133 18.32 -7.13 5.21
N ARG A 134 17.23 -6.38 5.30
CA ARG A 134 16.21 -6.33 4.23
C ARG A 134 15.45 -5.01 4.23
N TRP A 135 15.10 -4.55 3.05
CA TRP A 135 14.28 -3.39 2.80
C TRP A 135 12.78 -3.75 2.84
N GLU A 136 12.29 -4.09 4.04
CA GLU A 136 10.96 -4.66 4.25
C GLU A 136 9.83 -3.80 3.68
N LEU A 137 9.93 -2.46 3.79
CA LEU A 137 8.91 -1.54 3.33
C LEU A 137 8.83 -1.45 1.78
N TYR A 138 9.82 -1.97 1.07
CA TYR A 138 9.89 -1.93 -0.39
C TYR A 138 9.81 -3.31 -1.04
N ASP A 139 10.40 -4.34 -0.45
CA ASP A 139 10.51 -5.67 -1.07
C ASP A 139 9.20 -6.46 -1.05
N ASN A 140 8.42 -6.35 0.01
CA ASN A 140 7.25 -7.21 0.22
C ASN A 140 5.89 -6.57 -0.11
N ARG A 141 5.81 -5.24 -0.18
CA ARG A 141 4.55 -4.53 0.10
C ARG A 141 3.96 -3.79 -1.08
N ASN A 142 4.77 -3.50 -2.08
CA ASN A 142 4.40 -2.59 -3.16
C ASN A 142 3.74 -3.26 -4.38
N GLN A 143 3.58 -4.60 -4.37
CA GLN A 143 2.99 -5.34 -5.49
C GLN A 143 1.64 -5.94 -5.06
N ARG A 144 0.58 -5.13 -5.11
CA ARG A 144 -0.78 -5.57 -4.74
C ARG A 144 -1.84 -4.94 -5.62
N LEU A 145 -2.86 -5.73 -5.93
CA LEU A 145 -4.09 -5.22 -6.50
C LEU A 145 -4.74 -4.24 -5.52
N TYR A 146 -5.05 -3.04 -6.00
CA TYR A 146 -5.83 -2.04 -5.28
C TYR A 146 -7.10 -1.71 -6.07
N LEU A 147 -8.21 -1.69 -5.37
CA LEU A 147 -9.51 -1.22 -5.87
C LEU A 147 -10.09 -0.24 -4.86
N ALA A 148 -10.72 0.82 -5.33
CA ALA A 148 -11.48 1.73 -4.50
C ALA A 148 -12.83 2.03 -5.13
N ALA A 149 -13.88 2.09 -4.31
CA ALA A 149 -15.21 2.51 -4.71
C ALA A 149 -15.69 3.58 -3.74
N ASN A 150 -15.97 4.77 -4.27
CA ASN A 150 -16.29 5.95 -3.48
C ASN A 150 -17.55 6.65 -3.99
N LEU A 151 -18.24 7.29 -3.05
CA LEU A 151 -19.33 8.23 -3.32
C LEU A 151 -18.94 9.60 -2.77
N ALA A 152 -19.36 10.66 -3.48
CA ALA A 152 -19.15 12.03 -3.06
C ALA A 152 -20.42 12.85 -3.26
N ILE A 153 -20.57 13.88 -2.42
CA ILE A 153 -21.69 14.81 -2.43
C ILE A 153 -21.20 16.23 -2.15
N ALA A 154 -21.74 17.22 -2.83
CA ALA A 154 -21.56 18.63 -2.52
C ALA A 154 -22.86 19.24 -1.99
N PRO A 155 -23.15 19.12 -0.68
CA PRO A 155 -24.40 19.61 -0.10
C PRO A 155 -24.49 21.14 -0.14
N TRP A 156 -23.35 21.82 -0.16
CA TRP A 156 -23.26 23.27 -0.35
C TRP A 156 -22.12 23.61 -1.33
N PRO A 157 -22.18 24.79 -1.98
CA PRO A 157 -21.14 25.19 -2.95
C PRO A 157 -19.72 25.31 -2.38
N TRP A 158 -19.61 25.40 -1.05
CA TRP A 158 -18.35 25.55 -0.34
C TRP A 158 -17.89 24.26 0.36
N LEU A 159 -18.74 23.20 0.45
CA LEU A 159 -18.42 21.95 1.17
C LEU A 159 -18.67 20.74 0.27
N GLU A 160 -17.67 19.90 0.18
CA GLU A 160 -17.70 18.60 -0.45
C GLU A 160 -17.32 17.53 0.55
N ILE A 161 -18.01 16.40 0.51
CA ILE A 161 -17.79 15.24 1.38
C ILE A 161 -17.79 14.01 0.50
N GLY A 162 -16.88 13.10 0.75
CA GLY A 162 -16.82 11.84 0.04
C GLY A 162 -16.35 10.72 0.94
N GLY A 163 -16.60 9.50 0.53
CA GLY A 163 -16.13 8.32 1.25
C GLY A 163 -16.52 7.04 0.56
N GLY A 164 -15.88 5.97 0.99
CA GLY A 164 -16.10 4.66 0.43
C GLY A 164 -15.20 3.61 1.05
N LEU A 165 -14.96 2.57 0.29
CA LEU A 165 -14.13 1.44 0.68
C LEU A 165 -13.01 1.23 -0.34
N SER A 166 -11.83 0.97 0.17
CA SER A 166 -10.73 0.44 -0.60
C SER A 166 -10.56 -1.06 -0.31
N PHE A 167 -10.12 -1.81 -1.32
CA PHE A 167 -9.96 -3.25 -1.28
C PHE A 167 -8.55 -3.62 -1.70
N MET A 168 -7.94 -4.56 -0.99
CA MET A 168 -6.66 -5.15 -1.35
C MET A 168 -6.76 -6.66 -1.37
N ALA A 169 -6.00 -7.29 -2.27
CA ALA A 169 -5.94 -8.74 -2.39
C ALA A 169 -5.09 -9.35 -1.27
N SER A 170 -5.56 -10.46 -0.74
CA SER A 170 -4.93 -11.30 0.26
C SER A 170 -4.94 -12.75 -0.19
N THR A 171 -3.89 -13.50 0.17
CA THR A 171 -3.81 -14.93 -0.08
C THR A 171 -3.65 -15.67 1.23
N THR A 172 -4.53 -16.65 1.50
CA THR A 172 -4.37 -17.64 2.57
C THR A 172 -4.17 -19.00 1.92
N GLY A 173 -3.44 -19.90 2.57
CA GLY A 173 -3.21 -21.20 1.96
C GLY A 173 -2.86 -22.30 2.95
N SER A 174 -3.07 -23.55 2.51
CA SER A 174 -2.61 -24.76 3.21
C SER A 174 -1.88 -25.69 2.25
N LEU A 175 -0.90 -26.38 2.78
CA LEU A 175 -0.16 -27.43 2.08
C LEU A 175 -0.26 -28.72 2.90
N ASP A 176 -0.97 -29.70 2.38
CA ASP A 176 -1.05 -31.02 2.97
C ASP A 176 -0.23 -32.03 2.13
N ILE A 177 0.76 -32.66 2.75
CA ILE A 177 1.59 -33.68 2.13
C ILE A 177 1.36 -34.99 2.85
N THR A 178 0.95 -36.02 2.12
CA THR A 178 0.73 -37.37 2.64
C THR A 178 1.46 -38.41 1.79
N GLY A 179 1.96 -39.46 2.39
CA GLY A 179 2.59 -40.53 1.60
C GLY A 179 3.40 -41.51 2.39
N GLU A 180 4.03 -42.41 1.67
CA GLU A 180 4.96 -43.40 2.19
C GLU A 180 6.40 -43.04 1.78
N ALA A 181 7.29 -43.05 2.73
CA ALA A 181 8.72 -42.91 2.50
C ALA A 181 9.42 -44.23 2.76
N ASN A 182 9.95 -44.87 1.72
CA ASN A 182 10.72 -46.09 1.84
C ASN A 182 12.20 -45.78 1.96
N LEU A 183 12.79 -46.00 3.13
CA LEU A 183 14.20 -45.70 3.42
C LEU A 183 15.15 -46.67 2.69
N PHE A 184 14.68 -47.84 2.27
CA PHE A 184 15.51 -48.86 1.63
C PHE A 184 15.40 -48.85 0.12
N ASN A 185 14.29 -48.32 -0.42
CA ASN A 185 14.08 -48.22 -1.85
C ASN A 185 13.29 -46.96 -2.21
N ALA A 186 13.99 -45.90 -2.60
CA ALA A 186 13.40 -44.61 -2.92
C ALA A 186 12.33 -44.68 -4.04
N SER A 187 12.42 -45.67 -4.95
CA SER A 187 11.44 -45.83 -6.03
C SER A 187 10.06 -46.32 -5.56
N GLN A 188 9.97 -46.83 -4.33
CA GLN A 188 8.72 -47.21 -3.69
C GLN A 188 8.12 -46.10 -2.82
N SER A 189 8.79 -44.95 -2.72
CA SER A 189 8.24 -43.82 -2.03
C SER A 189 7.18 -43.12 -2.88
N GLN A 190 6.02 -42.85 -2.27
CA GLN A 190 4.89 -42.16 -2.92
C GLN A 190 4.48 -40.96 -2.06
N LEU A 191 4.52 -39.79 -2.66
CA LEU A 191 4.08 -38.56 -2.03
C LEU A 191 2.87 -38.00 -2.78
N ARG A 192 1.83 -37.64 -2.03
CA ARG A 192 0.68 -36.88 -2.50
C ARG A 192 0.72 -35.54 -1.83
N HIS A 193 0.56 -34.49 -2.61
CA HIS A 193 0.44 -33.11 -2.09
C HIS A 193 -0.89 -32.52 -2.52
N GLN A 194 -1.50 -31.78 -1.62
CA GLN A 194 -2.67 -30.97 -1.87
C GLN A 194 -2.33 -29.56 -1.45
N VAL A 195 -2.59 -28.60 -2.33
CA VAL A 195 -2.40 -27.16 -2.08
C VAL A 195 -3.75 -26.51 -2.21
N ASP A 196 -4.22 -25.90 -1.15
CA ASP A 196 -5.40 -25.04 -1.15
C ASP A 196 -4.92 -23.60 -0.99
N ALA A 197 -5.36 -22.71 -1.89
CA ALA A 197 -5.04 -21.30 -1.84
C ALA A 197 -6.29 -20.47 -2.10
N ASP A 198 -6.66 -19.67 -1.12
CA ASP A 198 -7.80 -18.75 -1.20
C ASP A 198 -7.31 -17.33 -1.40
N LEU A 199 -7.85 -16.64 -2.42
CA LEU A 199 -7.68 -15.23 -2.61
C LEU A 199 -8.85 -14.49 -1.99
N THR A 200 -8.58 -13.69 -0.96
CA THR A 200 -9.60 -12.92 -0.27
C THR A 200 -9.41 -11.42 -0.53
N ALA A 201 -10.49 -10.64 -0.41
CA ALA A 201 -10.45 -9.19 -0.52
C ALA A 201 -10.67 -8.56 0.86
N VAL A 202 -9.69 -7.85 1.36
CA VAL A 202 -9.80 -7.10 2.61
C VAL A 202 -10.17 -5.66 2.32
N ARG A 203 -11.00 -5.07 3.17
CA ARG A 203 -11.63 -3.76 2.98
C ARG A 203 -11.20 -2.81 4.07
N TYR A 204 -10.98 -1.55 3.70
CA TYR A 204 -10.74 -0.48 4.67
C TYR A 204 -11.45 0.81 4.25
N PRO A 205 -11.96 1.59 5.23
CA PRO A 205 -12.73 2.79 4.94
C PRO A 205 -11.81 3.93 4.50
N GLN A 206 -12.37 4.78 3.63
CA GLN A 206 -11.78 6.05 3.24
C GLN A 206 -12.84 7.13 3.31
N LEU A 207 -12.49 8.26 3.92
CA LEU A 207 -13.35 9.43 4.07
C LEU A 207 -12.57 10.69 3.69
N GLY A 208 -13.26 11.66 3.11
CA GLY A 208 -12.67 12.93 2.75
C GLY A 208 -13.67 14.08 2.83
N ALA A 209 -13.16 15.24 3.15
CA ALA A 209 -13.90 16.49 3.08
C ALA A 209 -13.03 17.56 2.43
N ARG A 210 -13.65 18.49 1.69
CA ARG A 210 -13.01 19.66 1.13
C ARG A 210 -13.88 20.88 1.33
N VAL A 211 -13.25 21.97 1.77
CA VAL A 211 -13.89 23.27 2.01
C VAL A 211 -13.26 24.31 1.13
N TRP A 212 -14.06 24.98 0.32
CA TRP A 212 -13.63 26.07 -0.54
C TRP A 212 -13.64 27.41 0.22
N LEU A 213 -12.51 28.06 0.22
CA LEU A 213 -12.30 29.41 0.77
C LEU A 213 -12.33 30.42 -0.38
N GLY A 214 -13.52 30.67 -0.89
CA GLY A 214 -13.72 31.47 -2.10
C GLY A 214 -13.38 30.69 -3.37
N LYS A 215 -12.83 31.37 -4.40
CA LYS A 215 -12.55 30.77 -5.72
C LYS A 215 -11.10 30.33 -5.90
N ARG A 216 -10.21 30.67 -4.96
CA ARG A 216 -8.76 30.54 -5.14
C ARG A 216 -8.07 29.70 -4.10
N ALA A 217 -8.80 29.24 -3.09
CA ALA A 217 -8.22 28.40 -2.05
C ALA A 217 -9.21 27.31 -1.60
N ALA A 218 -8.66 26.17 -1.23
CA ALA A 218 -9.39 25.08 -0.61
C ALA A 218 -8.57 24.47 0.52
N LEU A 219 -9.27 23.94 1.54
CA LEU A 219 -8.71 23.09 2.58
C LEU A 219 -9.35 21.72 2.53
N ALA A 220 -8.61 20.70 2.87
CA ALA A 220 -9.10 19.33 2.88
C ALA A 220 -8.63 18.56 4.11
N LEU A 221 -9.47 17.61 4.51
CA LEU A 221 -9.16 16.61 5.51
C LEU A 221 -9.52 15.25 4.95
N VAL A 222 -8.58 14.30 4.99
CA VAL A 222 -8.77 12.94 4.50
C VAL A 222 -8.38 11.95 5.58
N TYR A 223 -9.19 10.92 5.75
CA TYR A 223 -8.89 9.77 6.58
C TYR A 223 -8.86 8.51 5.70
N ARG A 224 -7.78 7.75 5.80
CA ARG A 224 -7.67 6.40 5.25
C ARG A 224 -7.51 5.43 6.39
N GLY A 225 -8.40 4.44 6.41
CA GLY A 225 -8.43 3.44 7.47
C GLY A 225 -7.23 2.52 7.42
N GLN A 226 -7.00 1.91 8.53
CA GLN A 226 -5.98 0.91 8.75
C GLN A 226 -6.39 -0.43 8.13
N PHE A 227 -5.40 -1.17 7.66
CA PHE A 227 -5.55 -2.50 7.09
C PHE A 227 -4.49 -3.45 7.65
N ALA A 228 -4.89 -4.65 8.03
CA ALA A 228 -3.97 -5.75 8.34
C ALA A 228 -4.44 -7.03 7.67
N LEU A 229 -3.48 -7.78 7.21
CA LEU A 229 -3.68 -9.07 6.60
C LEU A 229 -3.01 -10.14 7.43
N ASP A 230 -3.82 -11.00 8.05
CA ASP A 230 -3.33 -12.17 8.74
C ASP A 230 -3.07 -13.28 7.70
N LEU A 231 -1.82 -13.74 7.62
CA LEU A 231 -1.43 -14.90 6.86
C LEU A 231 -1.43 -16.11 7.77
N ASN A 232 -2.34 -17.05 7.52
CA ASN A 232 -2.35 -18.33 8.18
C ASN A 232 -1.96 -19.41 7.17
N LEU A 233 -0.76 -19.94 7.31
CA LEU A 233 -0.32 -21.08 6.54
C LEU A 233 -0.27 -22.32 7.44
N SER A 234 -0.82 -23.41 6.97
CA SER A 234 -0.66 -24.72 7.62
C SER A 234 0.00 -25.69 6.65
N ALA A 235 1.03 -26.36 7.11
CA ALA A 235 1.61 -27.48 6.38
C ALA A 235 1.51 -28.72 7.26
N ARG A 236 1.02 -29.81 6.72
CA ARG A 236 0.97 -31.11 7.36
C ARG A 236 1.70 -32.11 6.50
N LEU A 237 2.58 -32.85 7.12
CA LEU A 237 3.25 -33.99 6.52
C LEU A 237 2.87 -35.23 7.35
N TYR A 238 2.26 -36.19 6.73
CA TYR A 238 1.98 -37.48 7.33
C TYR A 238 2.58 -38.56 6.43
N GLY A 239 3.43 -39.41 6.99
CA GLY A 239 4.11 -40.44 6.22
C GLY A 239 4.30 -41.74 7.01
N ASP A 240 4.23 -42.85 6.32
CA ASP A 240 4.74 -44.13 6.78
C ASP A 240 6.23 -44.22 6.43
N ILE A 241 7.05 -44.62 7.40
CA ILE A 241 8.48 -44.80 7.21
C ILE A 241 8.77 -46.29 7.11
N SER A 242 8.79 -46.84 5.90
CA SER A 242 9.15 -48.22 5.60
C SER A 242 8.36 -49.28 6.42
N HIS A 243 7.10 -48.98 6.77
CA HIS A 243 6.26 -49.78 7.66
C HIS A 243 6.85 -50.04 9.06
N LEU A 244 7.88 -49.29 9.43
CA LEU A 244 8.51 -49.38 10.75
C LEU A 244 7.85 -48.45 11.75
N THR A 245 7.54 -47.25 11.32
CA THR A 245 6.88 -46.23 12.15
C THR A 245 6.19 -45.18 11.28
N THR A 246 5.32 -44.39 11.87
CA THR A 246 4.70 -43.22 11.21
C THR A 246 5.38 -41.95 11.64
N ALA A 247 5.49 -40.98 10.72
CA ALA A 247 5.93 -39.65 11.03
C ALA A 247 4.79 -38.66 10.81
N TYR A 248 4.54 -37.86 11.79
CA TYR A 248 3.62 -36.73 11.69
C TYR A 248 4.37 -35.44 11.96
N TYR A 249 4.32 -34.54 10.99
CA TYR A 249 4.84 -33.16 11.11
C TYR A 249 3.71 -32.22 10.80
N ALA A 250 3.46 -31.26 11.70
CA ALA A 250 2.54 -30.17 11.46
C ALA A 250 3.27 -28.86 11.72
N LEU A 251 3.17 -27.98 10.75
CA LEU A 251 3.62 -26.60 10.83
C LEU A 251 2.38 -25.71 10.72
N LYS A 252 2.13 -24.93 11.73
CA LYS A 252 1.17 -23.82 11.66
C LYS A 252 1.94 -22.53 11.77
N THR A 253 1.74 -21.66 10.79
CA THR A 253 2.34 -20.35 10.75
C THR A 253 1.22 -19.32 10.77
N ALA A 254 1.20 -18.47 11.79
CA ALA A 254 0.35 -17.30 11.83
C ALA A 254 1.27 -16.06 11.78
N SER A 255 1.14 -15.27 10.72
CA SER A 255 1.96 -14.09 10.48
C SER A 255 1.05 -12.95 10.02
N VAL A 256 1.48 -11.72 10.21
CA VAL A 256 0.87 -10.57 9.54
C VAL A 256 1.64 -10.35 8.25
N ASP A 257 1.01 -10.66 7.12
CA ASP A 257 1.66 -10.57 5.82
C ASP A 257 1.74 -9.13 5.30
N ALA A 258 0.70 -8.38 5.50
CA ALA A 258 0.58 -7.05 4.95
C ALA A 258 0.06 -6.03 5.99
N PHE A 259 0.64 -4.81 6.08
CA PHE A 259 0.37 -3.75 7.05
C PHE A 259 0.23 -2.38 6.40
N LEU A 260 -0.96 -1.78 6.43
CA LEU A 260 -1.25 -0.42 5.98
C LEU A 260 -1.57 0.47 7.18
N PRO A 261 -0.73 1.47 7.55
CA PRO A 261 -1.05 2.39 8.64
C PRO A 261 -2.28 3.24 8.31
N GLN A 262 -3.13 3.49 9.30
CA GLN A 262 -4.11 4.54 9.13
C GLN A 262 -3.39 5.87 8.89
N GLN A 263 -4.05 6.72 8.10
CA GLN A 263 -3.51 8.01 7.71
C GLN A 263 -4.55 9.10 7.91
N VAL A 264 -4.08 10.26 8.33
CA VAL A 264 -4.85 11.50 8.32
C VAL A 264 -4.07 12.53 7.50
N VAL A 265 -4.71 13.06 6.46
CA VAL A 265 -4.11 14.08 5.60
C VAL A 265 -4.82 15.40 5.81
N LEU A 266 -4.05 16.43 6.11
CA LEU A 266 -4.49 17.82 6.09
C LEU A 266 -3.87 18.49 4.86
N GLY A 267 -4.70 18.96 3.94
CA GLY A 267 -4.25 19.54 2.70
C GLY A 267 -4.79 20.93 2.44
N GLY A 268 -4.01 21.70 1.68
CA GLY A 268 -4.37 23.03 1.21
C GLY A 268 -4.00 23.22 -0.25
N SER A 269 -4.90 23.83 -1.02
CA SER A 269 -4.67 24.23 -2.41
C SER A 269 -4.90 25.72 -2.55
N PHE A 270 -4.01 26.39 -3.27
CA PHE A 270 -4.06 27.84 -3.46
C PHE A 270 -3.64 28.24 -4.89
N LEU A 271 -4.40 29.15 -5.49
CA LEU A 271 -4.11 29.78 -6.79
C LEU A 271 -3.64 31.22 -6.58
N PRO A 272 -2.32 31.48 -6.42
CA PRO A 272 -1.80 32.84 -6.27
C PRO A 272 -2.12 33.72 -7.50
N ILE A 273 -2.04 33.14 -8.68
CA ILE A 273 -2.46 33.74 -9.96
C ILE A 273 -3.20 32.67 -10.78
N ASP A 274 -3.95 33.07 -11.78
CA ASP A 274 -4.82 32.16 -12.58
C ASP A 274 -4.05 31.06 -13.33
N ARG A 275 -2.74 31.16 -13.45
CA ARG A 275 -1.87 30.19 -14.14
C ARG A 275 -1.01 29.35 -13.21
N LEU A 276 -0.99 29.66 -11.92
CA LEU A 276 -0.15 28.98 -10.95
C LEU A 276 -1.00 28.41 -9.82
N LYS A 277 -0.85 27.13 -9.54
CA LYS A 277 -1.43 26.45 -8.40
C LYS A 277 -0.32 25.94 -7.50
N VAL A 278 -0.53 26.03 -6.21
CA VAL A 278 0.36 25.50 -5.17
C VAL A 278 -0.47 24.67 -4.21
N ASP A 279 -0.06 23.43 -4.02
CA ASP A 279 -0.68 22.48 -3.11
C ASP A 279 0.30 22.08 -2.02
N ILE A 280 -0.18 21.98 -0.78
CA ILE A 280 0.62 21.58 0.39
C ILE A 280 -0.21 20.61 1.23
N ASP A 281 0.32 19.42 1.48
CA ASP A 281 -0.32 18.41 2.31
C ASP A 281 0.61 17.98 3.45
N PHE A 282 0.03 17.61 4.57
CA PHE A 282 0.70 16.97 5.70
C PHE A 282 -0.03 15.67 5.99
N THR A 283 0.66 14.55 5.82
CA THR A 283 0.11 13.22 6.09
C THR A 283 0.69 12.67 7.39
N TRP A 284 -0.15 12.54 8.42
CA TRP A 284 0.19 11.76 9.59
C TRP A 284 -0.03 10.28 9.29
N VAL A 285 0.97 9.45 9.60
CA VAL A 285 0.98 8.00 9.34
C VAL A 285 1.27 7.26 10.63
N ASN A 286 0.33 6.42 11.06
CA ASN A 286 0.36 5.70 12.34
C ASN A 286 1.22 4.43 12.27
N TRP A 287 2.53 4.58 12.12
CA TRP A 287 3.45 3.46 12.09
C TRP A 287 3.67 2.80 13.47
N SER A 288 3.38 3.49 14.57
CA SER A 288 3.49 2.90 15.93
C SER A 288 2.55 1.72 16.15
N ALA A 289 1.49 1.61 15.33
CA ALA A 289 0.60 0.45 15.34
C ALA A 289 1.15 -0.75 14.57
N TYR A 290 2.36 -0.68 14.02
CA TYR A 290 2.98 -1.75 13.24
C TYR A 290 3.13 -3.04 14.03
N VAL A 291 2.66 -4.13 13.44
CA VAL A 291 2.84 -5.47 13.99
C VAL A 291 3.94 -6.16 13.18
N THR A 292 4.99 -6.56 13.87
CA THR A 292 6.10 -7.28 13.25
C THR A 292 5.57 -8.54 12.58
N PRO A 293 5.82 -8.73 11.26
CA PRO A 293 5.43 -9.94 10.56
C PRO A 293 6.36 -11.08 10.98
N VAL A 294 6.09 -11.66 12.11
CA VAL A 294 6.82 -12.83 12.55
C VAL A 294 5.85 -13.97 12.64
N ALA A 295 6.18 -15.01 11.92
CA ALA A 295 5.49 -16.25 12.01
C ALA A 295 5.55 -16.79 13.44
N ASN A 296 4.40 -16.85 14.12
CA ASN A 296 4.26 -17.75 15.24
C ASN A 296 4.30 -19.15 14.65
N LEU A 297 5.45 -19.80 14.75
CA LEU A 297 5.66 -21.15 14.29
C LEU A 297 5.23 -22.12 15.39
N ASP A 298 4.13 -22.79 15.19
CA ASP A 298 3.76 -23.97 16.00
C ASP A 298 4.16 -25.22 15.21
N VAL A 299 5.22 -25.86 15.67
CA VAL A 299 5.78 -27.05 15.03
C VAL A 299 5.52 -28.26 15.91
N THR A 300 4.77 -29.19 15.39
CA THR A 300 4.58 -30.51 16.02
C THR A 300 5.29 -31.54 15.19
N LEU A 301 6.21 -32.29 15.80
CA LEU A 301 6.85 -33.46 15.21
C LEU A 301 6.59 -34.67 16.13
N ALA A 302 5.93 -35.66 15.61
CA ALA A 302 5.69 -36.92 16.33
C ALA A 302 6.20 -38.07 15.47
N ILE A 303 7.20 -38.78 15.99
CA ILE A 303 7.74 -39.99 15.39
C ILE A 303 7.74 -41.09 16.51
N PRO A 304 6.65 -41.85 16.67
CA PRO A 304 6.59 -42.89 17.68
C PRO A 304 7.68 -43.95 17.45
N PRO A 305 8.19 -44.57 18.49
CA PRO A 305 9.19 -45.60 18.33
C PRO A 305 8.60 -46.79 17.55
N PRO A 306 9.38 -47.48 16.71
CA PRO A 306 8.96 -48.71 16.07
C PRO A 306 8.72 -49.80 17.11
N VAL A 307 8.03 -50.87 16.70
CA VAL A 307 7.82 -52.06 17.55
C VAL A 307 9.19 -52.62 17.95
N GLY A 308 9.47 -52.67 19.24
CA GLY A 308 10.76 -53.08 19.79
C GLY A 308 11.68 -51.89 20.19
N GLY A 309 11.24 -50.67 20.01
CA GLY A 309 11.99 -49.43 20.36
C GLY A 309 12.96 -48.97 19.28
N TRP A 310 13.59 -47.85 19.54
CA TRP A 310 14.63 -47.31 18.65
C TRP A 310 15.91 -48.15 18.74
N PRO A 311 16.57 -48.48 17.62
CA PRO A 311 17.88 -49.12 17.64
C PRO A 311 18.89 -48.32 18.44
N ALA A 312 19.83 -49.01 19.08
CA ALA A 312 20.87 -48.39 19.86
C ALA A 312 21.67 -47.34 19.01
N GLY A 313 21.77 -46.11 19.49
CA GLY A 313 22.44 -45.00 18.81
C GLY A 313 21.55 -44.23 17.82
N ILE A 314 20.30 -44.57 17.64
CA ILE A 314 19.34 -43.82 16.85
C ILE A 314 18.35 -43.11 17.78
N SER A 315 18.23 -41.78 17.64
CA SER A 315 17.23 -40.98 18.33
C SER A 315 16.37 -40.26 17.29
N PRO A 316 15.04 -40.12 17.51
CA PRO A 316 14.22 -39.31 16.65
C PRO A 316 14.73 -37.86 16.65
N PRO A 317 14.61 -37.13 15.52
CA PRO A 317 14.95 -35.71 15.48
C PRO A 317 14.06 -34.96 16.45
N SER A 318 14.66 -34.07 17.21
CA SER A 318 13.93 -33.12 18.07
C SER A 318 13.52 -31.86 17.29
N VAL A 319 12.35 -31.32 17.61
CA VAL A 319 11.94 -30.01 17.09
C VAL A 319 12.81 -28.94 17.74
N PRO A 320 13.48 -28.09 16.96
CA PRO A 320 14.16 -26.92 17.53
C PRO A 320 13.17 -26.02 18.25
N ALA A 321 13.55 -25.46 19.38
CA ALA A 321 12.72 -24.44 20.02
C ALA A 321 12.46 -23.30 19.03
N PRO A 322 11.21 -22.80 18.92
CA PRO A 322 10.93 -21.69 18.04
C PRO A 322 11.79 -20.48 18.40
N ALA A 323 12.33 -19.80 17.38
CA ALA A 323 13.12 -18.60 17.60
C ALA A 323 12.24 -17.53 18.28
N GLN A 324 12.78 -16.89 19.32
CA GLN A 324 12.07 -15.80 19.97
C GLN A 324 11.98 -14.61 19.03
N VAL A 325 10.74 -14.14 18.85
CA VAL A 325 10.43 -12.97 18.06
C VAL A 325 10.80 -11.70 18.82
N VAL A 326 11.60 -10.84 18.20
CA VAL A 326 11.87 -9.51 18.71
C VAL A 326 10.90 -8.52 18.03
N PRO A 327 9.95 -7.91 18.76
CA PRO A 327 9.01 -6.99 18.15
C PRO A 327 9.73 -5.74 17.63
N LEU A 328 9.49 -5.40 16.37
CA LEU A 328 10.00 -4.18 15.77
C LEU A 328 9.15 -2.99 16.25
N LYS A 329 9.81 -2.02 16.89
CA LYS A 329 9.16 -0.76 17.28
C LYS A 329 9.31 0.24 16.16
N MET A 330 8.18 0.64 15.57
CA MET A 330 8.13 1.74 14.62
C MET A 330 7.56 3.00 15.27
N SER A 331 7.85 4.15 14.68
CA SER A 331 7.39 5.47 15.15
C SER A 331 6.47 6.10 14.13
N ASP A 332 5.44 6.79 14.59
CA ASP A 332 4.60 7.62 13.74
C ASP A 332 5.44 8.67 13.03
N ARG A 333 4.98 9.04 11.84
CA ARG A 333 5.64 10.09 11.08
C ARG A 333 4.61 11.09 10.51
N ILE A 334 5.08 12.30 10.26
CA ILE A 334 4.38 13.29 9.46
C ILE A 334 5.17 13.45 8.16
N VAL A 335 4.49 13.32 7.05
CA VAL A 335 5.04 13.46 5.70
C VAL A 335 4.55 14.77 5.11
N PRO A 336 5.39 15.79 4.95
CA PRO A 336 5.08 16.99 4.22
C PRO A 336 5.19 16.74 2.71
N HIS A 337 4.22 17.24 1.96
CA HIS A 337 4.18 17.23 0.51
C HIS A 337 3.99 18.66 0.00
N VAL A 338 4.64 19.00 -1.10
CA VAL A 338 4.41 20.25 -1.81
C VAL A 338 4.38 20.00 -3.31
N GLY A 339 3.40 20.59 -3.97
CA GLY A 339 3.22 20.50 -5.42
C GLY A 339 2.97 21.85 -6.04
N VAL A 340 3.48 22.04 -7.26
CA VAL A 340 3.27 23.24 -8.05
C VAL A 340 2.84 22.85 -9.45
N GLU A 341 1.72 23.41 -9.92
CA GLU A 341 1.24 23.25 -11.29
C GLU A 341 1.19 24.63 -11.98
N TRP A 342 1.85 24.74 -13.11
CA TRP A 342 1.87 25.94 -13.93
C TRP A 342 1.26 25.69 -15.29
N LEU A 343 0.22 26.47 -15.65
CA LEU A 343 -0.33 26.54 -17.00
C LEU A 343 0.65 27.31 -17.90
N ALA A 344 1.58 26.57 -18.49
CA ALA A 344 2.67 27.14 -19.29
C ALA A 344 2.22 27.57 -20.70
N TYR A 345 1.23 26.88 -21.26
CA TYR A 345 0.73 27.14 -22.61
C TYR A 345 -0.80 27.06 -22.66
N GLU A 346 -1.42 28.03 -23.32
CA GLU A 346 -2.86 28.02 -23.60
C GLU A 346 -3.14 28.71 -24.93
N ARG A 347 -3.65 27.92 -25.89
CA ARG A 347 -4.04 28.44 -27.20
C ARG A 347 -5.17 27.58 -27.79
N GLY A 348 -6.32 28.20 -28.02
CA GLY A 348 -7.50 27.52 -28.56
C GLY A 348 -7.94 26.36 -27.71
N LYS A 349 -7.90 25.14 -28.25
CA LYS A 349 -8.30 23.92 -27.55
C LYS A 349 -7.18 23.31 -26.69
N PHE A 350 -5.96 23.81 -26.78
CA PHE A 350 -4.78 23.20 -26.18
C PHE A 350 -4.34 23.95 -24.92
N LYS A 351 -4.12 23.20 -23.85
CA LYS A 351 -3.53 23.69 -22.60
C LYS A 351 -2.37 22.78 -22.20
N GLY A 352 -1.21 23.37 -21.96
CA GLY A 352 -0.01 22.68 -21.55
C GLY A 352 0.38 23.05 -20.12
N PHE A 353 0.68 22.04 -19.31
CA PHE A 353 1.02 22.18 -17.89
C PHE A 353 2.42 21.67 -17.62
N VAL A 354 3.11 22.36 -16.73
CA VAL A 354 4.37 21.90 -16.13
C VAL A 354 4.14 21.76 -14.64
N ARG A 355 4.63 20.67 -14.06
CA ARG A 355 4.45 20.33 -12.65
C ARG A 355 5.78 19.98 -12.01
N ALA A 356 5.89 20.33 -10.74
CA ALA A 356 6.99 19.90 -9.89
C ALA A 356 6.43 19.60 -8.49
N GLY A 357 7.01 18.60 -7.85
CA GLY A 357 6.61 18.19 -6.53
C GLY A 357 7.77 17.71 -5.69
N TYR A 358 7.59 17.75 -4.38
CA TYR A 358 8.55 17.25 -3.43
C TYR A 358 7.84 16.69 -2.19
N GLU A 359 8.36 15.58 -1.67
CA GLU A 359 7.98 15.03 -0.37
C GLU A 359 9.20 14.64 0.45
N TYR A 360 9.04 14.68 1.75
CA TYR A 360 10.02 14.15 2.71
C TYR A 360 9.37 13.13 3.63
N GLN A 361 9.94 11.95 3.70
CA GLN A 361 9.48 10.88 4.61
C GLN A 361 10.59 10.49 5.56
N LYS A 362 10.40 10.76 6.85
CA LYS A 362 11.27 10.23 7.87
C LYS A 362 11.07 8.71 7.99
N SER A 363 12.15 7.95 8.15
CA SER A 363 12.05 6.52 8.42
C SER A 363 11.23 6.25 9.69
N PRO A 364 10.22 5.38 9.66
CA PRO A 364 9.50 4.96 10.86
C PRO A 364 10.29 3.92 11.66
N VAL A 365 11.31 3.30 11.07
CA VAL A 365 12.08 2.20 11.66
C VAL A 365 13.10 2.76 12.64
N ALA A 366 13.07 2.26 13.89
CA ALA A 366 14.09 2.59 14.86
C ALA A 366 15.46 2.04 14.44
N PRO A 367 16.59 2.65 14.89
CA PRO A 367 17.93 2.13 14.61
C PRO A 367 18.05 0.65 15.00
N GLN A 368 18.52 -0.18 14.08
CA GLN A 368 18.59 -1.64 14.22
C GLN A 368 19.91 -2.07 14.87
N THR A 369 20.16 -1.58 16.08
CA THR A 369 21.40 -1.84 16.83
C THR A 369 21.43 -3.21 17.51
N GLY A 370 20.29 -3.88 17.62
CA GLY A 370 20.12 -5.23 18.16
C GLY A 370 20.13 -6.32 17.07
N PRO A 371 19.61 -7.52 17.37
CA PRO A 371 19.67 -8.69 16.47
C PRO A 371 18.75 -8.58 15.23
N THR A 372 17.86 -7.60 15.19
CA THR A 372 17.00 -7.38 14.02
C THR A 372 17.66 -6.47 12.99
N ASN A 373 17.29 -6.65 11.70
CA ASN A 373 17.93 -5.97 10.58
C ASN A 373 16.91 -5.47 9.53
N TYR A 374 15.87 -4.78 9.99
CA TYR A 374 14.95 -4.07 9.11
C TYR A 374 15.57 -2.80 8.59
N VAL A 375 15.87 -2.75 7.31
CA VAL A 375 16.53 -1.60 6.69
C VAL A 375 15.49 -0.63 6.18
N ASP A 376 15.60 0.61 6.61
CA ASP A 376 14.88 1.76 6.05
C ASP A 376 15.69 3.03 6.33
N ARG A 377 15.45 4.07 5.53
CA ARG A 377 16.13 5.38 5.63
C ARG A 377 15.11 6.50 5.39
N ASP A 378 15.46 7.69 5.86
CA ASP A 378 14.76 8.90 5.45
C ASP A 378 14.75 8.97 3.93
N ARG A 379 13.61 9.38 3.35
CA ARG A 379 13.43 9.44 1.92
C ARG A 379 13.09 10.86 1.47
N HIS A 380 13.85 11.37 0.52
CA HIS A 380 13.61 12.61 -0.18
C HIS A 380 13.15 12.30 -1.59
N THR A 381 11.95 12.72 -1.96
CA THR A 381 11.37 12.44 -3.27
C THR A 381 11.11 13.72 -4.02
N ALA A 382 11.70 13.87 -5.20
CA ALA A 382 11.43 14.95 -6.13
C ALA A 382 10.71 14.39 -7.35
N ALA A 383 9.71 15.12 -7.84
CA ALA A 383 8.92 14.75 -9.00
C ALA A 383 8.80 15.92 -9.99
N LEU A 384 8.74 15.58 -11.27
CA LEU A 384 8.48 16.49 -12.38
C LEU A 384 7.41 15.88 -13.29
N GLY A 385 6.65 16.71 -13.98
CA GLY A 385 5.68 16.21 -14.95
C GLY A 385 5.21 17.24 -15.94
N PHE A 386 4.65 16.71 -17.02
CA PHE A 386 4.03 17.49 -18.08
C PHE A 386 2.61 17.02 -18.32
N GLY A 387 1.71 17.95 -18.58
CA GLY A 387 0.33 17.67 -18.91
C GLY A 387 -0.10 18.37 -20.19
N LEU A 388 -0.89 17.68 -21.01
CA LEU A 388 -1.55 18.24 -22.18
C LEU A 388 -3.06 17.99 -22.07
N ARG A 389 -3.85 19.04 -22.09
CA ARG A 389 -5.31 18.97 -22.17
C ARG A 389 -5.76 19.50 -23.51
N ILE A 390 -6.65 18.75 -24.17
CA ILE A 390 -7.24 19.09 -25.45
C ILE A 390 -8.77 19.12 -25.28
N ASP A 391 -9.34 20.31 -25.29
CA ASP A 391 -10.78 20.49 -25.15
C ASP A 391 -11.50 20.08 -26.45
N LYS A 392 -12.43 19.13 -26.35
CA LYS A 392 -13.25 18.61 -27.46
C LYS A 392 -12.40 18.28 -28.70
N PRO A 393 -11.48 17.31 -28.65
CA PRO A 393 -10.55 17.01 -29.74
C PRO A 393 -11.26 16.58 -31.03
N VAL A 394 -12.34 15.83 -30.91
CA VAL A 394 -13.18 15.36 -32.02
C VAL A 394 -14.66 15.56 -31.72
N ALA A 395 -15.49 15.61 -32.74
CA ALA A 395 -16.92 15.94 -32.61
C ALA A 395 -17.70 14.94 -31.75
N ILE A 396 -17.28 13.68 -31.73
CA ILE A 396 -17.94 12.61 -30.94
C ILE A 396 -17.67 12.72 -29.44
N LEU A 397 -16.55 13.37 -29.04
CA LEU A 397 -16.20 13.58 -27.63
C LEU A 397 -16.71 14.95 -27.18
N SER A 398 -17.67 14.94 -26.25
CA SER A 398 -18.21 16.18 -25.71
C SER A 398 -17.27 16.82 -24.66
N GLY A 399 -16.35 16.04 -24.10
CA GLY A 399 -15.39 16.41 -23.07
C GLY A 399 -13.97 16.70 -23.58
N ASP A 400 -13.04 16.64 -22.70
CA ASP A 400 -11.61 16.85 -22.94
C ASP A 400 -10.85 15.51 -22.91
N VAL A 401 -9.69 15.52 -23.55
CA VAL A 401 -8.69 14.47 -23.42
C VAL A 401 -7.47 15.08 -22.72
N ARG A 402 -6.97 14.39 -21.70
CA ARG A 402 -5.78 14.78 -20.93
C ARG A 402 -4.73 13.71 -21.05
N PHE A 403 -3.48 14.13 -21.25
CA PHE A 403 -2.29 13.28 -21.21
C PHE A 403 -1.34 13.86 -20.19
N ASP A 404 -0.97 13.08 -19.21
CA ASP A 404 -0.05 13.46 -18.16
C ASP A 404 1.08 12.44 -18.11
N VAL A 405 2.31 12.93 -17.97
CA VAL A 405 3.50 12.11 -17.74
C VAL A 405 4.24 12.60 -16.51
N HIS A 406 4.91 11.71 -15.82
CA HIS A 406 5.73 12.04 -14.66
C HIS A 406 7.05 11.30 -14.65
N ALA A 407 8.02 11.91 -13.99
CA ALA A 407 9.26 11.29 -13.53
C ALA A 407 9.45 11.65 -12.05
N GLN A 408 9.74 10.65 -11.23
CA GLN A 408 9.95 10.80 -9.80
C GLN A 408 11.25 10.11 -9.40
N LEU A 409 12.05 10.76 -8.57
CA LEU A 409 13.29 10.24 -8.01
C LEU A 409 13.25 10.35 -6.50
N SER A 410 13.38 9.23 -5.83
CA SER A 410 13.53 9.14 -4.38
C SER A 410 14.97 8.81 -4.03
N VAL A 411 15.55 9.59 -3.13
CA VAL A 411 16.89 9.41 -2.60
C VAL A 411 16.78 8.97 -1.14
N LEU A 412 17.39 7.86 -0.81
CA LEU A 412 17.54 7.35 0.54
C LEU A 412 19.02 7.47 0.92
N PRO A 413 19.43 8.52 1.66
CA PRO A 413 20.84 8.76 1.98
C PRO A 413 21.47 7.60 2.72
N ASP A 414 22.71 7.30 2.36
CA ASP A 414 23.50 6.28 3.05
C ASP A 414 23.68 6.63 4.53
N ALA A 415 23.43 5.66 5.39
CA ALA A 415 23.70 5.80 6.81
C ALA A 415 24.18 4.50 7.43
N LEU A 416 25.14 4.66 8.37
CA LEU A 416 25.69 3.57 9.16
C LEU A 416 24.67 3.10 10.20
N THR A 417 24.50 1.79 10.30
CA THR A 417 23.86 1.12 11.43
C THR A 417 24.92 0.37 12.20
N ALA A 418 25.26 0.85 13.39
CA ALA A 418 26.23 0.21 14.28
C ALA A 418 25.54 -0.78 15.20
N LYS A 419 26.11 -1.98 15.37
CA LYS A 419 25.62 -3.02 16.26
C LYS A 419 26.17 -2.83 17.67
N VAL A 420 25.31 -3.09 18.67
CA VAL A 420 25.76 -3.04 20.10
C VAL A 420 26.60 -4.26 20.46
N ASP A 421 26.25 -5.43 19.92
CA ASP A 421 27.00 -6.66 20.12
C ASP A 421 28.06 -6.82 19.02
N PRO A 422 29.37 -6.76 19.36
CA PRO A 422 30.43 -7.00 18.38
C PRO A 422 30.41 -8.43 17.78
N ALA A 423 29.72 -9.37 18.41
CA ALA A 423 29.54 -10.74 17.92
C ALA A 423 28.30 -10.92 17.07
N ASP A 424 27.54 -9.86 16.74
CA ASP A 424 26.42 -9.92 15.84
C ASP A 424 26.86 -10.49 14.49
N PRO A 425 26.20 -11.54 13.97
CA PRO A 425 26.63 -12.21 12.73
C PRO A 425 26.55 -11.33 11.48
N VAL A 426 25.76 -10.25 11.50
CA VAL A 426 25.69 -9.26 10.42
C VAL A 426 26.77 -8.19 10.59
N GLY A 427 27.04 -7.77 11.83
CA GLY A 427 27.92 -6.66 12.13
C GLY A 427 27.36 -5.30 11.69
N ASP A 428 28.21 -4.28 11.71
CA ASP A 428 27.87 -2.94 11.25
C ASP A 428 27.63 -2.93 9.73
N TYR A 429 26.65 -2.13 9.29
CA TYR A 429 26.39 -1.98 7.88
C TYR A 429 25.96 -0.56 7.50
N VAL A 430 26.29 -0.17 6.27
CA VAL A 430 25.80 1.06 5.63
C VAL A 430 24.68 0.69 4.65
N ALA A 431 23.58 1.41 4.69
CA ALA A 431 22.48 1.18 3.77
C ALA A 431 21.89 2.50 3.27
N GLY A 432 21.48 2.50 2.01
CA GLY A 432 20.86 3.62 1.31
C GLY A 432 20.49 3.25 -0.12
N GLY A 433 20.26 4.24 -0.98
CA GLY A 433 19.99 3.99 -2.38
C GLY A 433 19.05 4.96 -3.05
N LEU A 434 18.58 4.55 -4.22
CA LEU A 434 17.72 5.34 -5.09
C LEU A 434 16.49 4.52 -5.53
N ILE A 435 15.37 5.22 -5.73
CA ILE A 435 14.20 4.66 -6.39
C ILE A 435 13.77 5.67 -7.45
N TRP A 436 13.60 5.23 -8.70
CA TRP A 436 13.02 6.07 -9.72
C TRP A 436 11.69 5.48 -10.22
N ASN A 437 10.75 6.36 -10.58
CA ASN A 437 9.41 6.03 -11.03
C ASN A 437 9.06 6.89 -12.24
N LEU A 438 8.63 6.24 -13.32
CA LEU A 438 8.18 6.87 -14.54
C LEU A 438 6.76 6.39 -14.87
N GLY A 439 5.93 7.29 -15.35
CA GLY A 439 4.58 6.88 -15.77
C GLY A 439 3.88 7.89 -16.65
N ALA A 440 2.79 7.40 -17.22
CA ALA A 440 1.89 8.17 -18.07
C ALA A 440 0.44 7.83 -17.77
N THR A 441 -0.44 8.82 -17.88
CA THR A 441 -1.89 8.65 -17.69
C THR A 441 -2.63 9.40 -18.80
N MET A 442 -3.63 8.74 -19.38
CA MET A 442 -4.61 9.35 -20.27
C MET A 442 -5.98 9.36 -19.61
N LEU A 443 -6.67 10.48 -19.68
CA LEU A 443 -8.05 10.64 -19.22
C LEU A 443 -8.91 11.15 -20.37
N VAL A 444 -10.10 10.58 -20.54
CA VAL A 444 -11.07 10.96 -21.55
C VAL A 444 -12.39 11.30 -20.88
N GLY A 445 -12.89 12.51 -21.12
CA GLY A 445 -14.23 12.97 -20.74
C GLY A 445 -15.23 12.82 -21.89
N PHE A 446 -16.44 12.33 -21.58
CA PHE A 446 -17.50 12.04 -22.54
C PHE A 446 -18.68 13.01 -22.45
#